data_254a0fd68e03ffb9b104ce0e63f5815a
#
_entry.id   254a0fd68e03ffb9b104ce0e63f5815a
#
_cell.length_a   1.000
_cell.length_b   1.000
_cell.length_c   1.000
_cell.angle_alpha   90.00
_cell.angle_beta   90.00
_cell.angle_gamma   90.00
#
_symmetry.space_group_name_H-M   'P 1'
#
loop_
_entity.id
_entity.type
_entity.pdbx_description
1 polymer ?
#
loop_
_entity_poly.entity_id
_entity_poly.type
_entity_poly.pdbx_seq_one_letter_code
_entity_poly.pdbx_strand_id
1 'polypeptide(L)'
;GFCLLPLYFAFRDFRPRLARLLLALALLSGFGAGFARVVVGAHFPSHVFAALALDWLISAGIYIAAFDRAGLVRKLRALLPFGRRSTEDQPGRVTLYLFTSLWWAIVFNGPMTAKLAIDNNLVTTDSLILSLGTTAAFAFVSAAIIELCGLLPKMVFRILLLILNTLGAAAFAAAYLYGTAMTPDMVRNFLATDPAEAQAYLSTRSVLLFLAAWLPPMLVTLAANLKKSASTARPTLLRRLLIFLRRLFTSIGFAAVGVALIGLNFQAFAGAMRNDKSLRYMIAPVNVVYSGMRTIVGDSSPENNGPRVAVDPSPSLVVK
;
A
#
# COMPACT_ATOMS: atom_id res chain seq x y z
N GLY A 1 -16.79 -16.82 -9.02
CA GLY A 1 -15.64 -17.51 -8.65
C GLY A 1 -15.69 -18.19 -7.28
N PHE A 2 -15.48 -17.47 -6.19
CA PHE A 2 -15.30 -18.05 -4.84
C PHE A 2 -16.62 -18.13 -4.03
N CYS A 3 -17.76 -18.28 -4.67
CA CYS A 3 -19.10 -18.22 -4.06
C CYS A 3 -19.38 -19.30 -2.99
N LEU A 4 -18.54 -20.33 -2.87
CA LEU A 4 -18.67 -21.36 -1.83
C LEU A 4 -17.95 -20.99 -0.51
N LEU A 5 -17.19 -19.90 -0.46
CA LEU A 5 -16.52 -19.46 0.77
C LEU A 5 -17.48 -19.18 1.94
N PRO A 6 -18.65 -18.58 1.76
CA PRO A 6 -19.62 -18.43 2.85
C PRO A 6 -20.03 -19.77 3.49
N LEU A 7 -20.18 -20.82 2.67
CA LEU A 7 -20.54 -22.17 3.16
C LEU A 7 -19.39 -22.80 3.96
N TYR A 8 -18.13 -22.59 3.55
CA TYR A 8 -16.98 -22.99 4.38
C TYR A 8 -17.08 -22.39 5.78
N PHE A 9 -17.30 -21.08 5.89
CA PHE A 9 -17.42 -20.42 7.18
C PHE A 9 -18.63 -20.91 7.98
N ALA A 10 -19.76 -21.17 7.34
CA ALA A 10 -20.97 -21.65 7.99
C ALA A 10 -20.80 -23.06 8.60
N PHE A 11 -20.04 -23.94 7.94
CA PHE A 11 -19.89 -25.33 8.38
C PHE A 11 -18.62 -25.62 9.17
N ARG A 12 -17.66 -24.66 9.28
CA ARG A 12 -16.34 -24.89 9.86
C ARG A 12 -16.37 -25.40 11.31
N ASP A 13 -17.33 -24.95 12.11
CA ASP A 13 -17.42 -25.27 13.53
C ASP A 13 -18.28 -26.51 13.79
N PHE A 14 -19.19 -26.85 12.89
CA PHE A 14 -20.14 -27.96 13.06
C PHE A 14 -19.70 -29.24 12.32
N ARG A 15 -19.12 -29.09 11.12
CA ARG A 15 -18.70 -30.21 10.25
C ARG A 15 -17.36 -29.90 9.57
N PRO A 16 -16.24 -30.01 10.28
CA PRO A 16 -14.94 -29.57 9.77
C PRO A 16 -14.45 -30.34 8.52
N ARG A 17 -14.89 -31.58 8.32
CA ARG A 17 -14.55 -32.34 7.09
C ARG A 17 -15.28 -31.77 5.87
N LEU A 18 -16.57 -31.48 6.00
CA LEU A 18 -17.37 -30.86 4.94
C LEU A 18 -16.86 -29.44 4.65
N ALA A 19 -16.54 -28.68 5.67
CA ALA A 19 -15.98 -27.33 5.51
C ALA A 19 -14.68 -27.33 4.70
N ARG A 20 -13.75 -28.24 4.99
CA ARG A 20 -12.50 -28.38 4.21
C ARG A 20 -12.77 -28.73 2.74
N LEU A 21 -13.75 -29.61 2.47
CA LEU A 21 -14.16 -29.93 1.11
C LEU A 21 -14.72 -28.69 0.39
N LEU A 22 -15.60 -27.94 1.06
CA LEU A 22 -16.18 -26.71 0.52
C LEU A 22 -15.13 -25.64 0.26
N LEU A 23 -14.11 -25.51 1.13
CA LEU A 23 -12.98 -24.63 0.90
C LEU A 23 -12.19 -25.05 -0.33
N ALA A 24 -11.85 -26.34 -0.45
CA ALA A 24 -11.13 -26.85 -1.62
C ALA A 24 -11.92 -26.61 -2.91
N LEU A 25 -13.22 -26.87 -2.92
CA LEU A 25 -14.09 -26.61 -4.07
C LEU A 25 -14.20 -25.11 -4.38
N ALA A 26 -14.29 -24.24 -3.37
CA ALA A 26 -14.28 -22.78 -3.55
C ALA A 26 -12.99 -22.29 -4.21
N LEU A 27 -11.84 -22.76 -3.73
CA LEU A 27 -10.55 -22.40 -4.29
C LEU A 27 -10.36 -22.94 -5.71
N LEU A 28 -10.68 -24.21 -5.94
CA LEU A 28 -10.58 -24.82 -7.27
C LEU A 28 -11.49 -24.12 -8.29
N SER A 29 -12.76 -23.89 -7.94
CA SER A 29 -13.69 -23.20 -8.84
C SER A 29 -13.32 -21.74 -9.06
N GLY A 30 -12.87 -21.04 -8.01
CA GLY A 30 -12.48 -19.62 -8.09
C GLY A 30 -11.23 -19.41 -8.92
N PHE A 31 -10.18 -20.19 -8.65
CA PHE A 31 -8.92 -20.12 -9.41
C PHE A 31 -9.09 -20.69 -10.82
N GLY A 32 -9.85 -21.77 -11.01
CA GLY A 32 -10.13 -22.33 -12.33
C GLY A 32 -10.86 -21.32 -13.24
N ALA A 33 -11.92 -20.72 -12.74
CA ALA A 33 -12.63 -19.67 -13.47
C ALA A 33 -11.77 -18.43 -13.69
N GLY A 34 -10.96 -18.05 -12.68
CA GLY A 34 -10.02 -16.93 -12.78
C GLY A 34 -8.95 -17.20 -13.83
N PHE A 35 -8.34 -18.36 -13.83
CA PHE A 35 -7.33 -18.78 -14.79
C PHE A 35 -7.88 -18.77 -16.22
N ALA A 36 -9.06 -19.36 -16.44
CA ALA A 36 -9.72 -19.34 -17.75
C ALA A 36 -9.90 -17.91 -18.28
N ARG A 37 -10.28 -16.95 -17.43
CA ARG A 37 -10.43 -15.54 -17.81
C ARG A 37 -9.11 -14.83 -18.07
N VAL A 38 -8.05 -15.22 -17.37
CA VAL A 38 -6.68 -14.69 -17.61
C VAL A 38 -6.17 -15.20 -18.96
N VAL A 39 -6.35 -16.48 -19.27
CA VAL A 39 -5.94 -17.07 -20.55
C VAL A 39 -6.63 -16.41 -21.75
N VAL A 40 -7.91 -16.07 -21.60
CA VAL A 40 -8.67 -15.35 -22.66
C VAL A 40 -8.35 -13.84 -22.69
N GLY A 41 -7.46 -13.35 -21.82
CA GLY A 41 -7.09 -11.94 -21.76
C GLY A 41 -8.14 -11.02 -21.15
N ALA A 42 -9.24 -11.57 -20.57
CA ALA A 42 -10.33 -10.79 -20.03
C ALA A 42 -10.05 -10.24 -18.61
N HIS A 43 -9.10 -10.82 -17.88
CA HIS A 43 -8.72 -10.39 -16.53
C HIS A 43 -7.21 -10.52 -16.28
N PHE A 44 -6.69 -9.65 -15.42
CA PHE A 44 -5.34 -9.80 -14.87
C PHE A 44 -5.33 -10.78 -13.69
N PRO A 45 -4.23 -11.51 -13.46
CA PRO A 45 -4.09 -12.40 -12.30
C PRO A 45 -4.39 -11.71 -10.97
N SER A 46 -4.02 -10.44 -10.81
CA SER A 46 -4.32 -9.62 -9.64
C SER A 46 -5.81 -9.50 -9.34
N HIS A 47 -6.67 -9.50 -10.35
CA HIS A 47 -8.12 -9.45 -10.17
C HIS A 47 -8.66 -10.74 -9.53
N VAL A 48 -8.06 -11.88 -9.83
CA VAL A 48 -8.43 -13.18 -9.23
C VAL A 48 -8.10 -13.20 -7.74
N PHE A 49 -6.90 -12.73 -7.37
CA PHE A 49 -6.50 -12.64 -5.96
C PHE A 49 -7.29 -11.57 -5.20
N ALA A 50 -7.58 -10.43 -5.82
CA ALA A 50 -8.43 -9.40 -5.23
C ALA A 50 -9.86 -9.92 -4.97
N ALA A 51 -10.43 -10.68 -5.92
CA ALA A 51 -11.74 -11.32 -5.76
C ALA A 51 -11.73 -12.33 -4.60
N LEU A 52 -10.69 -13.18 -4.50
CA LEU A 52 -10.53 -14.10 -3.38
C LEU A 52 -10.47 -13.36 -2.03
N ALA A 53 -9.64 -12.32 -1.95
CA ALA A 53 -9.49 -11.55 -0.71
C ALA A 53 -10.80 -10.87 -0.31
N LEU A 54 -11.52 -10.29 -1.26
CA LEU A 54 -12.80 -9.64 -1.02
C LEU A 54 -13.88 -10.65 -0.59
N ASP A 55 -14.03 -11.76 -1.31
CA ASP A 55 -14.97 -12.82 -0.96
C ASP A 55 -14.66 -13.43 0.41
N TRP A 56 -13.37 -13.60 0.74
CA TRP A 56 -12.95 -14.06 2.07
C TRP A 56 -13.32 -13.07 3.17
N LEU A 57 -13.03 -11.79 2.99
CA LEU A 57 -13.35 -10.75 3.96
C LEU A 57 -14.85 -10.60 4.19
N ILE A 58 -15.64 -10.60 3.12
CA ILE A 58 -17.10 -10.53 3.21
C ILE A 58 -17.66 -11.78 3.92
N SER A 59 -17.23 -12.97 3.51
CA SER A 59 -17.69 -14.23 4.10
C SER A 59 -17.32 -14.36 5.57
N ALA A 60 -16.10 -13.99 5.93
CA ALA A 60 -15.64 -13.94 7.32
C ALA A 60 -16.39 -12.89 8.13
N GLY A 61 -16.64 -11.71 7.56
CA GLY A 61 -17.41 -10.64 8.19
C GLY A 61 -18.84 -11.06 8.49
N ILE A 62 -19.54 -11.68 7.53
CA ILE A 62 -20.90 -12.22 7.69
C ILE A 62 -20.91 -13.33 8.77
N TYR A 63 -19.94 -14.24 8.73
CA TYR A 63 -19.83 -15.31 9.73
C TYR A 63 -19.66 -14.73 11.15
N ILE A 64 -18.72 -13.80 11.34
CA ILE A 64 -18.47 -13.17 12.64
C ILE A 64 -19.70 -12.40 13.12
N ALA A 65 -20.39 -11.68 12.23
CA ALA A 65 -21.59 -10.93 12.56
C ALA A 65 -22.78 -11.84 12.94
N ALA A 66 -22.90 -12.99 12.28
CA ALA A 66 -24.01 -13.93 12.49
C ALA A 66 -23.79 -14.84 13.71
N PHE A 67 -22.55 -15.35 13.89
CA PHE A 67 -22.29 -16.43 14.87
C PHE A 67 -21.40 -16.00 16.05
N ASP A 68 -20.63 -14.92 15.93
CA ASP A 68 -19.74 -14.45 17.00
C ASP A 68 -19.89 -12.94 17.28
N ARG A 69 -21.15 -12.48 17.43
CA ARG A 69 -21.41 -11.07 17.75
C ARG A 69 -20.66 -10.59 19.00
N ALA A 70 -20.62 -11.42 20.06
CA ALA A 70 -19.94 -11.08 21.31
C ALA A 70 -18.42 -10.99 21.11
N GLY A 71 -17.85 -11.93 20.35
CA GLY A 71 -16.44 -11.93 19.96
C GLY A 71 -16.11 -10.78 19.02
N LEU A 72 -16.99 -10.47 18.05
CA LEU A 72 -16.86 -9.31 17.16
C LEU A 72 -16.84 -8.00 17.96
N VAL A 73 -17.83 -7.77 18.84
CA VAL A 73 -17.89 -6.56 19.67
C VAL A 73 -16.67 -6.46 20.58
N ARG A 74 -16.19 -7.57 21.16
CA ARG A 74 -14.97 -7.61 21.95
C ARG A 74 -13.74 -7.26 21.11
N LYS A 75 -13.60 -7.84 19.90
CA LYS A 75 -12.51 -7.56 18.97
C LYS A 75 -12.56 -6.13 18.44
N LEU A 76 -13.74 -5.61 18.06
CA LEU A 76 -13.90 -4.22 17.64
C LEU A 76 -13.60 -3.24 18.79
N ARG A 77 -14.08 -3.52 20.02
CA ARG A 77 -13.67 -2.75 21.21
C ARG A 77 -12.17 -2.83 21.46
N ALA A 78 -11.58 -3.99 21.18
CA ALA A 78 -10.13 -4.15 21.24
C ALA A 78 -9.38 -3.39 20.15
N LEU A 79 -9.96 -3.14 19.00
CA LEU A 79 -9.38 -2.33 17.92
C LEU A 79 -9.58 -0.82 18.13
N LEU A 80 -10.63 -0.41 18.84
CA LEU A 80 -10.90 0.99 19.09
C LEU A 80 -9.93 1.57 20.16
N PRO A 81 -9.41 2.80 19.97
CA PRO A 81 -8.42 3.40 20.87
C PRO A 81 -8.96 3.70 22.27
N PHE A 82 -10.29 3.69 22.45
CA PHE A 82 -10.98 4.07 23.69
C PHE A 82 -11.42 2.87 24.56
N GLY A 83 -11.22 1.62 24.08
CA GLY A 83 -11.54 0.42 24.86
C GLY A 83 -10.52 0.14 25.97
N ARG A 84 -10.96 -0.25 27.20
CA ARG A 84 -10.07 -0.83 28.20
C ARG A 84 -9.55 -2.17 27.66
N ARG A 85 -8.27 -2.25 27.38
CA ARG A 85 -7.59 -3.45 26.86
C ARG A 85 -6.72 -4.08 27.93
N SER A 86 -6.73 -5.41 28.01
CA SER A 86 -5.59 -6.14 28.55
C SER A 86 -4.36 -5.88 27.66
N THR A 87 -3.21 -5.72 28.27
CA THR A 87 -1.96 -5.39 27.56
C THR A 87 -1.45 -6.54 26.66
N GLU A 88 -2.00 -7.75 26.84
CA GLU A 88 -1.62 -8.96 26.11
C GLU A 88 -2.23 -9.05 24.70
N ASP A 89 -3.42 -8.46 24.48
CA ASP A 89 -4.15 -8.60 23.19
C ASP A 89 -3.79 -7.52 22.16
N GLN A 90 -2.83 -6.64 22.43
CA GLN A 90 -2.49 -5.55 21.51
C GLN A 90 -1.31 -5.94 20.61
N PRO A 91 -1.38 -5.64 19.30
CA PRO A 91 -0.24 -5.85 18.42
C PRO A 91 0.96 -5.07 18.95
N GLY A 92 2.08 -5.76 19.06
CA GLY A 92 3.34 -5.18 19.51
C GLY A 92 3.93 -4.25 18.46
N ARG A 93 4.98 -3.51 18.85
CA ARG A 93 5.70 -2.63 17.94
C ARG A 93 6.25 -3.36 16.71
N VAL A 94 6.75 -4.58 16.89
CA VAL A 94 7.28 -5.41 15.79
C VAL A 94 6.19 -5.72 14.78
N THR A 95 5.00 -6.13 15.25
CA THR A 95 3.85 -6.40 14.39
C THR A 95 3.43 -5.17 13.60
N LEU A 96 3.39 -3.98 14.24
CA LEU A 96 3.12 -2.72 13.56
C LEU A 96 4.12 -2.46 12.44
N TYR A 97 5.42 -2.62 12.71
CA TYR A 97 6.48 -2.34 11.75
C TYR A 97 6.44 -3.30 10.57
N LEU A 98 6.37 -4.60 10.83
CA LEU A 98 6.29 -5.63 9.80
C LEU A 98 5.03 -5.46 8.94
N PHE A 99 3.87 -5.31 9.58
CA PHE A 99 2.62 -5.14 8.85
C PHE A 99 2.66 -3.88 7.97
N THR A 100 3.05 -2.74 8.52
CA THR A 100 3.02 -1.47 7.78
C THR A 100 4.05 -1.47 6.65
N SER A 101 5.26 -2.01 6.86
CA SER A 101 6.29 -2.07 5.81
C SER A 101 5.88 -2.99 4.66
N LEU A 102 5.31 -4.15 4.95
CA LEU A 102 4.79 -5.07 3.94
C LEU A 102 3.57 -4.47 3.23
N TRP A 103 2.68 -3.80 3.96
CA TRP A 103 1.52 -3.15 3.37
C TRP A 103 1.92 -2.04 2.39
N TRP A 104 2.88 -1.21 2.76
CA TRP A 104 3.40 -0.19 1.85
C TRP A 104 4.05 -0.80 0.61
N ALA A 105 4.84 -1.86 0.78
CA ALA A 105 5.51 -2.51 -0.33
C ALA A 105 4.53 -3.19 -1.30
N ILE A 106 3.56 -3.94 -0.78
CA ILE A 106 2.68 -4.79 -1.59
C ILE A 106 1.47 -4.00 -2.11
N VAL A 107 0.83 -3.21 -1.24
CA VAL A 107 -0.41 -2.52 -1.61
C VAL A 107 -0.08 -1.15 -2.21
N PHE A 108 0.59 -0.26 -1.46
CA PHE A 108 0.79 1.12 -1.94
C PHE A 108 1.72 1.20 -3.14
N ASN A 109 2.73 0.34 -3.21
CA ASN A 109 3.67 0.27 -4.34
C ASN A 109 3.28 -0.81 -5.37
N GLY A 110 2.19 -1.55 -5.16
CA GLY A 110 1.67 -2.56 -6.08
C GLY A 110 1.46 -2.06 -7.51
N PRO A 111 0.83 -0.90 -7.75
CA PRO A 111 0.67 -0.36 -9.09
C PRO A 111 2.00 -0.11 -9.81
N MET A 112 3.02 0.38 -9.10
CA MET A 112 4.35 0.61 -9.66
C MET A 112 5.04 -0.70 -10.01
N THR A 113 5.03 -1.70 -9.11
CA THR A 113 5.64 -3.01 -9.36
C THR A 113 4.91 -3.79 -10.45
N ALA A 114 3.57 -3.66 -10.53
CA ALA A 114 2.78 -4.23 -11.61
C ALA A 114 3.12 -3.60 -12.97
N LYS A 115 3.23 -2.27 -13.03
CA LYS A 115 3.65 -1.57 -14.25
C LYS A 115 5.06 -1.97 -14.67
N LEU A 116 5.99 -2.08 -13.73
CA LEU A 116 7.35 -2.53 -13.97
C LEU A 116 7.37 -3.96 -14.58
N ALA A 117 6.50 -4.85 -14.10
CA ALA A 117 6.37 -6.19 -14.63
C ALA A 117 5.79 -6.19 -16.06
N ILE A 118 4.75 -5.39 -16.32
CA ILE A 118 4.08 -5.29 -17.61
C ILE A 118 5.06 -4.76 -18.69
N ASP A 119 5.77 -3.67 -18.38
CA ASP A 119 6.70 -3.02 -19.30
C ASP A 119 7.89 -3.92 -19.66
N ASN A 120 8.22 -4.92 -18.81
CA ASN A 120 9.29 -5.90 -19.04
C ASN A 120 8.79 -7.29 -19.47
N ASN A 121 7.60 -7.40 -20.04
CA ASN A 121 7.01 -8.65 -20.53
C ASN A 121 6.76 -9.69 -19.41
N LEU A 122 5.58 -9.65 -18.79
CA LEU A 122 5.13 -10.44 -17.61
C LEU A 122 5.45 -11.95 -17.62
N VAL A 123 5.82 -12.52 -18.75
CA VAL A 123 5.95 -13.98 -18.95
C VAL A 123 7.38 -14.48 -18.72
N THR A 124 8.34 -13.57 -18.51
CA THR A 124 9.74 -13.97 -18.31
C THR A 124 10.08 -14.11 -16.83
N THR A 125 10.92 -15.09 -16.51
CA THR A 125 11.47 -15.29 -15.15
C THR A 125 12.12 -14.00 -14.64
N ASP A 126 12.79 -13.26 -15.53
CA ASP A 126 13.49 -12.03 -15.20
C ASP A 126 12.54 -10.91 -14.74
N SER A 127 11.38 -10.77 -15.36
CA SER A 127 10.39 -9.77 -14.96
C SER A 127 9.75 -10.10 -13.60
N LEU A 128 9.56 -11.38 -13.28
CA LEU A 128 9.12 -11.84 -11.97
C LEU A 128 10.17 -11.55 -10.91
N ILE A 129 11.43 -11.88 -11.17
CA ILE A 129 12.55 -11.62 -10.25
C ILE A 129 12.68 -10.10 -10.02
N LEU A 130 12.58 -9.29 -11.06
CA LEU A 130 12.60 -7.83 -10.94
C LEU A 130 11.46 -7.30 -10.07
N SER A 131 10.24 -7.76 -10.30
CA SER A 131 9.06 -7.30 -9.55
C SER A 131 9.08 -7.74 -8.10
N LEU A 132 9.42 -9.00 -7.83
CA LEU A 132 9.54 -9.54 -6.47
C LEU A 132 10.71 -8.90 -5.73
N GLY A 133 11.87 -8.75 -6.40
CA GLY A 133 13.04 -8.08 -5.85
C GLY A 133 12.77 -6.62 -5.50
N THR A 134 12.06 -5.90 -6.38
CA THR A 134 11.65 -4.51 -6.14
C THR A 134 10.63 -4.41 -4.99
N THR A 135 9.65 -5.32 -4.94
CA THR A 135 8.67 -5.36 -3.83
C THR A 135 9.37 -5.63 -2.49
N ALA A 136 10.30 -6.60 -2.45
CA ALA A 136 11.09 -6.89 -1.27
C ALA A 136 11.97 -5.68 -0.88
N ALA A 137 12.61 -5.02 -1.84
CA ALA A 137 13.37 -3.81 -1.60
C ALA A 137 12.52 -2.70 -0.97
N PHE A 138 11.31 -2.49 -1.48
CA PHE A 138 10.37 -1.52 -0.90
C PHE A 138 9.93 -1.90 0.52
N ALA A 139 9.78 -3.19 0.84
CA ALA A 139 9.48 -3.61 2.21
C ALA A 139 10.62 -3.23 3.16
N PHE A 140 11.87 -3.47 2.78
CA PHE A 140 13.03 -3.10 3.59
C PHE A 140 13.22 -1.59 3.71
N VAL A 141 13.07 -0.83 2.62
CA VAL A 141 13.15 0.64 2.65
C VAL A 141 12.02 1.21 3.50
N SER A 142 10.81 0.68 3.39
CA SER A 142 9.68 1.09 4.25
C SER A 142 9.94 0.78 5.71
N ALA A 143 10.50 -0.40 6.03
CA ALA A 143 10.92 -0.75 7.40
C ALA A 143 11.97 0.22 7.94
N ALA A 144 12.95 0.61 7.11
CA ALA A 144 13.96 1.61 7.46
C ALA A 144 13.33 2.97 7.83
N ILE A 145 12.40 3.44 7.01
CA ILE A 145 11.69 4.71 7.22
C ILE A 145 10.86 4.64 8.52
N ILE A 146 10.10 3.56 8.73
CA ILE A 146 9.27 3.39 9.91
C ILE A 146 10.12 3.31 11.18
N GLU A 147 11.28 2.61 11.14
CA GLU A 147 12.21 2.53 12.27
C GLU A 147 12.82 3.89 12.59
N LEU A 148 13.17 4.69 11.57
CA LEU A 148 13.65 6.06 11.73
C LEU A 148 12.56 6.96 12.33
N CYS A 149 11.33 6.91 11.80
CA CYS A 149 10.18 7.61 12.37
C CYS A 149 9.89 7.19 13.82
N GLY A 150 10.20 5.94 14.17
CA GLY A 150 10.09 5.42 15.53
C GLY A 150 11.01 6.07 16.56
N LEU A 151 11.96 6.92 16.16
CA LEU A 151 12.76 7.79 17.05
C LEU A 151 11.92 8.92 17.65
N LEU A 152 10.86 9.31 16.96
CA LEU A 152 9.96 10.38 17.39
C LEU A 152 9.17 9.99 18.67
N PRO A 153 8.67 10.99 19.41
CA PRO A 153 7.73 10.76 20.50
C PRO A 153 6.50 9.95 19.99
N LYS A 154 5.97 9.06 20.83
CA LYS A 154 4.94 8.10 20.46
C LYS A 154 3.72 8.72 19.74
N MET A 155 3.26 9.87 20.22
CA MET A 155 2.12 10.57 19.61
C MET A 155 2.48 11.09 18.22
N VAL A 156 3.63 11.74 18.08
CA VAL A 156 4.14 12.26 16.81
C VAL A 156 4.34 11.12 15.83
N PHE A 157 4.98 10.02 16.25
CA PHE A 157 5.16 8.81 15.44
C PHE A 157 3.83 8.26 14.94
N ARG A 158 2.82 8.14 15.84
CA ARG A 158 1.49 7.65 15.47
C ARG A 158 0.80 8.57 14.47
N ILE A 159 0.79 9.88 14.74
CA ILE A 159 0.19 10.87 13.84
C ILE A 159 0.87 10.82 12.46
N LEU A 160 2.21 10.76 12.43
CA LEU A 160 2.97 10.66 11.20
C LEU A 160 2.61 9.40 10.40
N LEU A 161 2.52 8.23 11.07
CA LEU A 161 2.09 6.99 10.40
C LEU A 161 0.66 7.09 9.86
N LEU A 162 -0.26 7.72 10.60
CA LEU A 162 -1.64 7.92 10.14
C LEU A 162 -1.66 8.79 8.88
N ILE A 163 -0.89 9.87 8.85
CA ILE A 163 -0.75 10.75 7.67
C ILE A 163 -0.15 9.97 6.49
N LEU A 164 0.97 9.27 6.69
CA LEU A 164 1.63 8.51 5.64
C LEU A 164 0.76 7.38 5.08
N ASN A 165 0.00 6.69 5.94
CA ASN A 165 -0.96 5.68 5.50
C ASN A 165 -2.09 6.29 4.65
N THR A 166 -2.56 7.49 5.01
CA THR A 166 -3.61 8.18 4.24
C THR A 166 -3.08 8.63 2.88
N LEU A 167 -1.89 9.23 2.84
CA LEU A 167 -1.25 9.64 1.60
C LEU A 167 -0.92 8.45 0.70
N GLY A 168 -0.44 7.34 1.29
CA GLY A 168 -0.15 6.10 0.56
C GLY A 168 -1.39 5.47 -0.05
N ALA A 169 -2.50 5.42 0.69
CA ALA A 169 -3.77 4.90 0.19
C ALA A 169 -4.36 5.77 -0.92
N ALA A 170 -4.24 7.11 -0.82
CA ALA A 170 -4.67 8.02 -1.86
C ALA A 170 -3.83 7.85 -3.15
N ALA A 171 -2.51 7.77 -3.01
CA ALA A 171 -1.61 7.52 -4.15
C ALA A 171 -1.87 6.17 -4.81
N PHE A 172 -2.10 5.12 -4.01
CA PHE A 172 -2.49 3.80 -4.51
C PHE A 172 -3.79 3.86 -5.31
N ALA A 173 -4.83 4.49 -4.76
CA ALA A 173 -6.12 4.59 -5.43
C ALA A 173 -6.01 5.36 -6.75
N ALA A 174 -5.27 6.47 -6.79
CA ALA A 174 -5.02 7.25 -7.99
C ALA A 174 -4.23 6.46 -9.04
N ALA A 175 -3.16 5.79 -8.64
CA ALA A 175 -2.35 5.00 -9.55
C ALA A 175 -3.11 3.78 -10.09
N TYR A 176 -3.88 3.10 -9.23
CA TYR A 176 -4.62 1.90 -9.61
C TYR A 176 -5.83 2.18 -10.50
N LEU A 177 -6.60 3.24 -10.22
CA LEU A 177 -7.83 3.56 -10.97
C LEU A 177 -7.56 4.35 -12.23
N TYR A 178 -6.62 5.29 -12.17
CA TYR A 178 -6.43 6.28 -13.22
C TYR A 178 -5.06 6.17 -13.88
N GLY A 179 -4.18 5.25 -13.43
CA GLY A 179 -2.81 5.12 -13.94
C GLY A 179 -1.94 6.35 -13.66
N THR A 180 -2.39 7.25 -12.77
CA THR A 180 -1.72 8.53 -12.53
C THR A 180 -0.66 8.42 -11.44
N ALA A 181 0.51 9.02 -11.70
CA ALA A 181 1.57 9.18 -10.71
C ALA A 181 1.42 10.50 -9.96
N MET A 182 1.72 10.52 -8.67
CA MET A 182 1.64 11.72 -7.82
C MET A 182 2.82 12.66 -8.09
N THR A 183 2.83 13.28 -9.26
CA THR A 183 3.78 14.34 -9.61
C THR A 183 3.47 15.64 -8.86
N PRO A 184 4.40 16.62 -8.77
CA PRO A 184 4.13 17.92 -8.19
C PRO A 184 2.95 18.63 -8.88
N ASP A 185 2.83 18.51 -10.20
CA ASP A 185 1.70 19.10 -10.95
C ASP A 185 0.38 18.42 -10.62
N MET A 186 0.39 17.08 -10.46
CA MET A 186 -0.80 16.35 -10.05
C MET A 186 -1.24 16.73 -8.63
N VAL A 187 -0.30 16.91 -7.71
CA VAL A 187 -0.60 17.42 -6.37
C VAL A 187 -1.15 18.84 -6.41
N ARG A 188 -0.58 19.72 -7.25
CA ARG A 188 -1.08 21.07 -7.45
C ARG A 188 -2.51 21.07 -8.00
N ASN A 189 -2.78 20.25 -9.02
CA ASN A 189 -4.11 20.10 -9.60
C ASN A 189 -5.09 19.59 -8.54
N PHE A 190 -4.72 18.57 -7.76
CA PHE A 190 -5.56 18.06 -6.69
C PHE A 190 -5.92 19.13 -5.65
N LEU A 191 -4.96 19.98 -5.27
CA LEU A 191 -5.20 21.09 -4.34
C LEU A 191 -6.04 22.22 -4.94
N ALA A 192 -6.03 22.37 -6.27
CA ALA A 192 -6.78 23.40 -7.00
C ALA A 192 -8.17 22.90 -7.47
N THR A 193 -8.47 21.60 -7.37
CA THR A 193 -9.72 20.97 -7.80
C THR A 193 -10.90 21.51 -6.98
N ASP A 194 -11.93 21.96 -7.64
CA ASP A 194 -13.15 22.41 -6.97
C ASP A 194 -14.05 21.22 -6.54
N PRO A 195 -15.03 21.44 -5.63
CA PRO A 195 -15.89 20.37 -5.13
C PRO A 195 -16.74 19.69 -6.23
N ALA A 196 -17.13 20.38 -7.28
CA ALA A 196 -17.92 19.81 -8.36
C ALA A 196 -17.07 18.87 -9.23
N GLU A 197 -15.85 19.30 -9.55
CA GLU A 197 -14.86 18.47 -10.23
C GLU A 197 -14.46 17.26 -9.39
N ALA A 198 -14.23 17.45 -8.08
CA ALA A 198 -13.90 16.39 -7.16
C ALA A 198 -14.96 15.27 -7.13
N GLN A 199 -16.25 15.61 -7.23
CA GLN A 199 -17.34 14.64 -7.27
C GLN A 199 -17.25 13.70 -8.48
N ALA A 200 -16.73 14.13 -9.61
CA ALA A 200 -16.55 13.29 -10.79
C ALA A 200 -15.56 12.13 -10.55
N TYR A 201 -14.61 12.31 -9.65
CA TYR A 201 -13.63 11.27 -9.25
C TYR A 201 -14.10 10.41 -8.08
N LEU A 202 -15.12 10.85 -7.31
CA LEU A 202 -15.67 10.14 -6.15
C LEU A 202 -16.74 9.13 -6.57
N SER A 203 -16.32 8.06 -7.22
CA SER A 203 -17.20 6.90 -7.49
C SER A 203 -17.23 5.96 -6.28
N THR A 204 -18.29 5.15 -6.14
CA THR A 204 -18.34 4.09 -5.12
C THR A 204 -17.12 3.18 -5.19
N ARG A 205 -16.62 2.88 -6.39
CA ARG A 205 -15.42 2.07 -6.61
C ARG A 205 -14.17 2.74 -6.06
N SER A 206 -13.98 4.05 -6.30
CA SER A 206 -12.81 4.77 -5.80
C SER A 206 -12.81 4.88 -4.27
N VAL A 207 -13.97 5.14 -3.68
CA VAL A 207 -14.11 5.20 -2.22
C VAL A 207 -13.84 3.83 -1.58
N LEU A 208 -14.43 2.75 -2.09
CA LEU A 208 -14.20 1.41 -1.56
C LEU A 208 -12.75 0.96 -1.70
N LEU A 209 -12.11 1.25 -2.83
CA LEU A 209 -10.70 0.92 -3.04
C LEU A 209 -9.79 1.70 -2.08
N PHE A 210 -10.04 3.00 -1.93
CA PHE A 210 -9.33 3.83 -0.95
C PHE A 210 -9.49 3.27 0.47
N LEU A 211 -10.72 2.98 0.89
CA LEU A 211 -10.99 2.43 2.22
C LEU A 211 -10.34 1.07 2.42
N ALA A 212 -10.36 0.19 1.43
CA ALA A 212 -9.72 -1.12 1.50
C ALA A 212 -8.19 -1.01 1.68
N ALA A 213 -7.56 -0.04 1.04
CA ALA A 213 -6.13 0.22 1.18
C ALA A 213 -5.79 0.97 2.49
N TRP A 214 -6.69 1.83 2.96
CA TRP A 214 -6.50 2.74 4.09
C TRP A 214 -6.79 2.10 5.45
N LEU A 215 -7.92 1.38 5.59
CA LEU A 215 -8.39 0.86 6.87
C LEU A 215 -7.42 -0.12 7.56
N PRO A 216 -6.84 -1.14 6.89
CA PRO A 216 -5.99 -2.09 7.59
C PRO A 216 -4.77 -1.46 8.27
N PRO A 217 -3.94 -0.64 7.61
CA PRO A 217 -2.79 -0.02 8.27
C PRO A 217 -3.21 1.04 9.29
N MET A 218 -4.35 1.72 9.11
CA MET A 218 -4.92 2.63 10.11
C MET A 218 -5.29 1.90 11.39
N LEU A 219 -6.04 0.80 11.28
CA LEU A 219 -6.46 0.00 12.44
C LEU A 219 -5.27 -0.58 13.18
N VAL A 220 -4.27 -1.11 12.49
CA VAL A 220 -3.05 -1.62 13.11
C VAL A 220 -2.28 -0.50 13.81
N THR A 221 -2.17 0.69 13.20
CA THR A 221 -1.50 1.85 13.79
C THR A 221 -2.21 2.34 15.05
N LEU A 222 -3.55 2.39 15.05
CA LEU A 222 -4.35 2.80 16.21
C LEU A 222 -4.32 1.75 17.31
N ALA A 223 -4.37 0.47 16.94
CA ALA A 223 -4.38 -0.65 17.86
C ALA A 223 -3.03 -0.93 18.53
N ALA A 224 -1.91 -0.53 17.89
CA ALA A 224 -0.58 -0.90 18.35
C ALA A 224 -0.25 -0.38 19.75
N ASN A 225 0.27 -1.30 20.59
CA ASN A 225 0.77 -0.94 21.90
C ASN A 225 2.20 -0.40 21.80
N LEU A 226 2.33 0.93 21.85
CA LEU A 226 3.60 1.63 21.84
C LEU A 226 4.13 1.93 23.25
N LYS A 227 3.51 1.37 24.30
CA LYS A 227 3.99 1.56 25.67
C LYS A 227 5.39 0.94 25.81
N LYS A 228 6.29 1.68 26.45
CA LYS A 228 7.58 1.10 26.86
C LYS A 228 7.29 0.04 27.93
N SER A 229 8.00 -1.09 27.86
CA SER A 229 8.08 -2.04 28.98
C SER A 229 8.32 -1.28 30.28
N ALA A 230 7.59 -1.64 31.32
CA ALA A 230 7.50 -0.94 32.60
C ALA A 230 8.83 -0.98 33.37
N SER A 231 9.82 -0.26 32.91
CA SER A 231 10.96 0.12 33.74
C SER A 231 10.61 1.45 34.39
N THR A 232 10.36 1.42 35.70
CA THR A 232 10.01 2.55 36.53
C THR A 232 11.12 3.60 36.64
N ALA A 233 12.35 3.27 36.26
CA ALA A 233 13.50 4.18 36.26
C ALA A 233 13.57 5.03 34.99
N ARG A 234 13.77 6.35 35.16
CA ARG A 234 14.08 7.24 34.03
C ARG A 234 15.34 6.75 33.31
N PRO A 235 15.32 6.53 31.99
CA PRO A 235 16.51 6.06 31.28
C PRO A 235 17.63 7.08 31.39
N THR A 236 18.82 6.63 31.75
CA THR A 236 20.04 7.44 31.74
C THR A 236 20.31 7.98 30.34
N LEU A 237 21.08 9.08 30.25
CA LEU A 237 21.45 9.67 28.95
C LEU A 237 22.12 8.63 28.03
N LEU A 238 23.01 7.82 28.58
CA LEU A 238 23.70 6.73 27.88
C LEU A 238 22.67 5.72 27.30
N ARG A 239 21.67 5.30 28.07
CA ARG A 239 20.64 4.37 27.60
C ARG A 239 19.79 4.97 26.47
N ARG A 240 19.51 6.28 26.51
CA ARG A 240 18.81 6.98 25.41
C ARG A 240 19.66 7.01 24.15
N LEU A 241 20.95 7.30 24.28
CA LEU A 241 21.91 7.29 23.18
C LEU A 241 22.03 5.89 22.55
N LEU A 242 22.16 4.84 23.37
CA LEU A 242 22.24 3.47 22.87
C LEU A 242 20.95 3.04 22.12
N ILE A 243 19.77 3.43 22.61
CA ILE A 243 18.51 3.16 21.91
C ILE A 243 18.45 3.91 20.57
N PHE A 244 18.90 5.17 20.55
CA PHE A 244 18.97 5.95 19.33
C PHE A 244 19.92 5.31 18.30
N LEU A 245 21.16 5.01 18.71
CA LEU A 245 22.17 4.38 17.85
C LEU A 245 21.69 3.03 17.33
N ARG A 246 21.13 2.17 18.18
CA ARG A 246 20.59 0.89 17.76
C ARG A 246 19.55 1.05 16.65
N ARG A 247 18.61 1.98 16.79
CA ARG A 247 17.57 2.22 15.79
C ARG A 247 18.13 2.80 14.50
N LEU A 248 19.08 3.72 14.63
CA LEU A 248 19.75 4.28 13.48
C LEU A 248 20.48 3.19 12.68
N PHE A 249 21.27 2.34 13.35
CA PHE A 249 21.96 1.23 12.70
C PHE A 249 20.98 0.20 12.11
N THR A 250 19.88 -0.10 12.80
CA THR A 250 18.85 -1.01 12.27
C THR A 250 18.20 -0.41 11.02
N SER A 251 17.87 0.89 11.02
CA SER A 251 17.34 1.59 9.86
C SER A 251 18.32 1.59 8.68
N ILE A 252 19.59 1.90 8.94
CA ILE A 252 20.65 1.85 7.91
C ILE A 252 20.79 0.42 7.37
N GLY A 253 20.75 -0.61 8.23
CA GLY A 253 20.81 -2.00 7.82
C GLY A 253 19.65 -2.39 6.88
N PHE A 254 18.43 -2.02 7.25
CA PHE A 254 17.26 -2.24 6.37
C PHE A 254 17.39 -1.48 5.03
N ALA A 255 17.80 -0.22 5.07
CA ALA A 255 18.01 0.55 3.85
C ALA A 255 19.10 -0.08 2.95
N ALA A 256 20.21 -0.54 3.53
CA ALA A 256 21.29 -1.20 2.80
C ALA A 256 20.81 -2.49 2.13
N VAL A 257 20.01 -3.33 2.82
CA VAL A 257 19.41 -4.52 2.22
C VAL A 257 18.46 -4.14 1.08
N GLY A 258 17.61 -3.13 1.25
CA GLY A 258 16.72 -2.65 0.20
C GLY A 258 17.48 -2.18 -1.05
N VAL A 259 18.55 -1.39 -0.84
CA VAL A 259 19.43 -0.91 -1.93
C VAL A 259 20.15 -2.08 -2.60
N ALA A 260 20.66 -3.05 -1.84
CA ALA A 260 21.30 -4.24 -2.39
C ALA A 260 20.35 -5.07 -3.27
N LEU A 261 19.09 -5.25 -2.84
CA LEU A 261 18.07 -5.95 -3.64
C LEU A 261 17.77 -5.24 -4.98
N ILE A 262 17.72 -3.89 -4.99
CA ILE A 262 17.62 -3.13 -6.23
C ILE A 262 18.90 -3.30 -7.05
N GLY A 263 20.06 -3.31 -6.40
CA GLY A 263 21.37 -3.48 -7.03
C GLY A 263 21.53 -4.80 -7.77
N LEU A 264 20.91 -5.88 -7.28
CA LEU A 264 20.93 -7.19 -7.96
C LEU A 264 20.26 -7.15 -9.34
N ASN A 265 19.31 -6.24 -9.56
CA ASN A 265 18.59 -6.06 -10.82
C ASN A 265 18.74 -4.62 -11.35
N PHE A 266 19.89 -3.97 -11.04
CA PHE A 266 20.08 -2.55 -11.27
C PHE A 266 19.83 -2.12 -12.73
N GLN A 267 20.34 -2.88 -13.70
CA GLN A 267 20.20 -2.54 -15.13
C GLN A 267 18.74 -2.48 -15.57
N ALA A 268 17.95 -3.50 -15.20
CA ALA A 268 16.53 -3.56 -15.54
C ALA A 268 15.74 -2.47 -14.80
N PHE A 269 16.00 -2.28 -13.49
CA PHE A 269 15.35 -1.26 -12.68
C PHE A 269 15.69 0.16 -13.18
N ALA A 270 16.98 0.46 -13.40
CA ALA A 270 17.42 1.77 -13.89
C ALA A 270 16.95 2.03 -15.32
N GLY A 271 16.92 1.01 -16.18
CA GLY A 271 16.36 1.09 -17.51
C GLY A 271 14.88 1.48 -17.50
N ALA A 272 14.07 0.79 -16.70
CA ALA A 272 12.65 1.09 -16.53
C ALA A 272 12.43 2.53 -16.00
N MET A 273 13.16 2.94 -14.97
CA MET A 273 13.09 4.29 -14.38
C MET A 273 13.53 5.41 -15.34
N ARG A 274 14.38 5.10 -16.30
CA ARG A 274 14.82 6.02 -17.36
C ARG A 274 13.81 6.12 -18.48
N ASN A 275 13.25 4.99 -18.88
CA ASN A 275 12.26 4.91 -19.96
C ASN A 275 10.92 5.51 -19.54
N ASP A 276 10.48 5.22 -18.33
CA ASP A 276 9.26 5.82 -17.76
C ASP A 276 9.54 6.62 -16.49
N LYS A 277 9.62 7.93 -16.66
CA LYS A 277 9.84 8.88 -15.57
C LYS A 277 8.68 8.89 -14.55
N SER A 278 7.49 8.41 -14.91
CA SER A 278 6.33 8.36 -14.01
C SER A 278 6.50 7.35 -12.90
N LEU A 279 7.26 6.25 -13.12
CA LEU A 279 7.50 5.19 -12.14
C LEU A 279 8.06 5.74 -10.82
N ARG A 280 9.01 6.68 -10.88
CA ARG A 280 9.57 7.30 -9.67
C ARG A 280 8.53 8.04 -8.84
N TYR A 281 7.50 8.58 -9.49
CA TYR A 281 6.40 9.30 -8.84
C TYR A 281 5.28 8.38 -8.34
N MET A 282 5.38 7.08 -8.58
CA MET A 282 4.46 6.06 -8.05
C MET A 282 4.94 5.45 -6.73
N ILE A 283 6.15 5.79 -6.23
CA ILE A 283 6.72 5.24 -4.99
C ILE A 283 6.01 5.87 -3.77
N ALA A 284 4.99 5.21 -3.26
CA ALA A 284 4.17 5.70 -2.16
C ALA A 284 4.60 5.10 -0.80
N PRO A 285 4.43 5.84 0.31
CA PRO A 285 3.88 7.20 0.43
C PRO A 285 4.94 8.31 0.26
N VAL A 286 6.22 7.98 0.15
CA VAL A 286 7.35 8.93 0.24
C VAL A 286 7.27 9.98 -0.87
N ASN A 287 6.94 9.55 -2.08
CA ASN A 287 6.90 10.47 -3.20
C ASN A 287 5.75 11.49 -3.10
N VAL A 288 4.63 11.12 -2.49
CA VAL A 288 3.54 12.08 -2.26
C VAL A 288 3.99 13.21 -1.35
N VAL A 289 4.77 12.87 -0.30
CA VAL A 289 5.38 13.87 0.58
C VAL A 289 6.36 14.75 -0.18
N TYR A 290 7.24 14.15 -0.98
CA TYR A 290 8.20 14.88 -1.81
C TYR A 290 7.49 15.83 -2.79
N SER A 291 6.49 15.35 -3.53
CA SER A 291 5.73 16.15 -4.49
C SER A 291 4.96 17.27 -3.80
N GLY A 292 4.35 16.99 -2.63
CA GLY A 292 3.67 18.00 -1.83
C GLY A 292 4.62 19.09 -1.32
N MET A 293 5.78 18.70 -0.80
CA MET A 293 6.81 19.66 -0.36
C MET A 293 7.28 20.53 -1.53
N ARG A 294 7.55 19.94 -2.68
CA ARG A 294 7.98 20.66 -3.86
C ARG A 294 6.91 21.63 -4.37
N THR A 295 5.64 21.26 -4.29
CA THR A 295 4.52 22.15 -4.62
C THR A 295 4.43 23.35 -3.67
N ILE A 296 4.68 23.16 -2.36
CA ILE A 296 4.58 24.20 -1.34
C ILE A 296 5.79 25.15 -1.40
N VAL A 297 7.01 24.62 -1.56
CA VAL A 297 8.24 25.42 -1.59
C VAL A 297 8.33 26.26 -2.86
N GLY A 298 7.52 25.94 -3.87
CA GLY A 298 7.58 26.55 -5.20
C GLY A 298 8.68 25.92 -6.04
N ASP A 299 8.38 25.69 -7.30
CA ASP A 299 9.40 25.34 -8.28
C ASP A 299 10.21 26.61 -8.56
N SER A 300 11.37 26.75 -7.89
CA SER A 300 12.33 27.80 -8.22
C SER A 300 13.06 27.53 -9.55
N SER A 301 12.62 26.52 -10.29
CA SER A 301 12.97 26.41 -11.69
C SER A 301 12.35 27.60 -12.41
N PRO A 302 13.12 28.44 -13.09
CA PRO A 302 12.55 29.53 -13.88
C PRO A 302 11.55 28.87 -14.83
N GLU A 303 10.28 29.20 -14.64
CA GLU A 303 9.24 28.89 -15.62
C GLU A 303 9.81 29.39 -16.94
N ASN A 304 10.01 28.49 -17.89
CA ASN A 304 10.49 28.86 -19.20
C ASN A 304 9.34 29.64 -19.87
N ASN A 305 9.15 30.86 -19.43
CA ASN A 305 8.28 31.88 -20.01
C ASN A 305 8.86 32.41 -21.34
N GLY A 306 9.60 31.53 -22.04
CA GLY A 306 9.87 31.79 -23.46
C GLY A 306 8.52 32.04 -24.15
N PRO A 307 8.41 33.06 -25.00
CA PRO A 307 7.15 33.34 -25.68
C PRO A 307 6.70 32.02 -26.34
N ARG A 308 5.48 31.59 -26.01
CA ARG A 308 4.85 30.46 -26.69
C ARG A 308 4.87 30.86 -28.18
N VAL A 309 5.76 30.21 -28.95
CA VAL A 309 5.75 30.32 -30.38
C VAL A 309 4.36 29.90 -30.78
N ALA A 310 3.53 30.85 -31.20
CA ALA A 310 2.26 30.54 -31.81
C ALA A 310 2.58 29.60 -32.97
N VAL A 311 2.17 28.34 -32.84
CA VAL A 311 2.23 27.41 -33.95
C VAL A 311 1.24 27.96 -34.96
N ASP A 312 1.77 28.61 -35.99
CA ASP A 312 0.98 29.06 -37.12
C ASP A 312 0.25 27.80 -37.66
N PRO A 313 -1.06 27.83 -37.81
CA PRO A 313 -1.77 26.68 -38.36
C PRO A 313 -1.19 26.43 -39.75
N SER A 314 -0.49 25.31 -39.90
CA SER A 314 0.14 24.89 -41.11
C SER A 314 -0.81 25.11 -42.29
N PRO A 315 -0.35 25.69 -43.43
CA PRO A 315 -1.16 25.82 -44.60
C PRO A 315 -1.64 24.46 -45.06
N SER A 316 -2.94 24.34 -45.25
CA SER A 316 -3.59 23.14 -45.78
C SER A 316 -2.77 22.52 -46.90
N LEU A 317 -2.35 21.28 -46.76
CA LEU A 317 -1.85 20.46 -47.82
C LEU A 317 -2.90 20.36 -48.93
N VAL A 318 -2.76 21.21 -49.94
CA VAL A 318 -3.51 21.09 -51.19
C VAL A 318 -2.90 19.87 -51.89
N VAL A 319 -3.56 18.72 -51.74
CA VAL A 319 -3.27 17.55 -52.58
C VAL A 319 -3.77 17.88 -53.98
N LYS A 320 -2.83 18.03 -54.93
CA LYS A 320 -3.13 17.98 -56.35
C LYS A 320 -3.21 16.57 -56.83
#